data_ce27b132265eac8de1e5e32daac12e82
#
_entry.id   ce27b132265eac8de1e5e32daac12e82
#
_cell.length_a   1.000
_cell.length_b   1.000
_cell.length_c   1.000
_cell.angle_alpha   90.00
_cell.angle_beta   90.00
_cell.angle_gamma   90.00
#
_symmetry.space_group_name_H-M   'P 1'
#
loop_
_entity.id
_entity.type
_entity.pdbx_description
1 polymer ?
#
loop_
_entity_poly.entity_id
_entity_poly.type
_entity_poly.pdbx_seq_one_letter_code
_entity_poly.pdbx_strand_id
1 'polypeptide(L)'
;MTTLTDDTKEIDELNTEFIAAVGAHDVGRLDAFFAEDFVSTNPDGSFLARADYLALVPALPTVNNLKGDDVTIRVFDDFAIVHTHISWVAHDGTPGHGRFTDDYAKRDGRWQCVSAHVTTYPHHPVANPSVL
;
A
#
# COMPACT_ATOMS: atom_id res chain seq x y z
N MET A 1 4.63 -23.74 16.00
CA MET A 1 3.99 -22.56 16.61
C MET A 1 4.37 -21.31 15.81
N THR A 2 3.38 -20.56 15.38
CA THR A 2 3.63 -19.30 14.70
C THR A 2 4.02 -18.23 15.70
N THR A 3 5.11 -17.54 15.44
CA THR A 3 5.58 -16.46 16.28
C THR A 3 5.24 -15.11 15.68
N LEU A 4 5.34 -14.04 16.46
CA LEU A 4 5.21 -12.69 15.92
C LEU A 4 6.24 -12.43 14.81
N THR A 5 7.44 -13.03 14.94
CA THR A 5 8.49 -12.90 13.92
C THR A 5 8.03 -13.50 12.59
N ASP A 6 7.36 -14.65 12.64
CA ASP A 6 6.88 -15.30 11.42
C ASP A 6 5.77 -14.48 10.75
N ASP A 7 4.83 -13.96 11.54
CA ASP A 7 3.77 -13.10 11.04
C ASP A 7 4.35 -11.81 10.46
N THR A 8 5.29 -11.20 11.16
CA THR A 8 5.95 -9.98 10.68
C THR A 8 6.65 -10.20 9.35
N LYS A 9 7.35 -11.33 9.23
CA LYS A 9 8.06 -11.69 7.99
C LYS A 9 7.08 -11.90 6.84
N GLU A 10 6.00 -12.61 7.09
CA GLU A 10 4.99 -12.84 6.05
C GLU A 10 4.36 -11.54 5.58
N ILE A 11 4.03 -10.65 6.51
CA ILE A 11 3.44 -9.35 6.17
C ILE A 11 4.45 -8.48 5.42
N ASP A 12 5.72 -8.51 5.78
CA ASP A 12 6.75 -7.78 5.07
C ASP A 12 6.87 -8.25 3.62
N GLU A 13 6.81 -9.55 3.39
CA GLU A 13 6.82 -10.12 2.06
C GLU A 13 5.59 -9.69 1.25
N LEU A 14 4.41 -9.70 1.89
CA LEU A 14 3.17 -9.24 1.26
C LEU A 14 3.25 -7.76 0.89
N ASN A 15 3.82 -6.94 1.76
CA ASN A 15 4.00 -5.51 1.51
C ASN A 15 4.90 -5.26 0.30
N THR A 16 6.01 -5.99 0.23
CA THR A 16 6.94 -5.90 -0.92
C THR A 16 6.22 -6.29 -2.20
N GLU A 17 5.44 -7.36 -2.16
CA GLU A 17 4.71 -7.85 -3.32
C GLU A 17 3.61 -6.89 -3.75
N PHE A 18 2.93 -6.26 -2.80
CA PHE A 18 1.92 -5.25 -3.09
C PHE A 18 2.52 -4.09 -3.88
N ILE A 19 3.63 -3.55 -3.42
CA ILE A 19 4.30 -2.44 -4.10
C ILE A 19 4.71 -2.83 -5.52
N ALA A 20 5.26 -4.03 -5.68
CA ALA A 20 5.66 -4.53 -7.00
C ALA A 20 4.45 -4.69 -7.93
N ALA A 21 3.34 -5.21 -7.42
CA ALA A 21 2.13 -5.41 -8.21
C ALA A 21 1.50 -4.09 -8.64
N VAL A 22 1.49 -3.08 -7.76
CA VAL A 22 0.99 -1.75 -8.10
C VAL A 22 1.87 -1.13 -9.19
N GLY A 23 3.18 -1.18 -9.01
CA GLY A 23 4.11 -0.63 -10.00
C GLY A 23 4.00 -1.30 -11.36
N ALA A 24 3.66 -2.58 -11.39
CA ALA A 24 3.50 -3.34 -12.64
C ALA A 24 2.06 -3.28 -13.19
N HIS A 25 1.13 -2.61 -12.49
CA HIS A 25 -0.30 -2.61 -12.83
C HIS A 25 -0.85 -4.04 -12.94
N ASP A 26 -0.41 -4.92 -12.06
CA ASP A 26 -0.76 -6.33 -12.09
C ASP A 26 -2.05 -6.59 -11.33
N VAL A 27 -3.17 -6.42 -12.03
CA VAL A 27 -4.50 -6.56 -11.44
C VAL A 27 -4.72 -7.96 -10.86
N GLY A 28 -4.22 -8.98 -11.54
CA GLY A 28 -4.41 -10.37 -11.10
C GLY A 28 -3.75 -10.64 -9.74
N ARG A 29 -2.55 -10.11 -9.53
CA ARG A 29 -1.86 -10.26 -8.24
C ARG A 29 -2.58 -9.49 -7.15
N LEU A 30 -3.03 -8.26 -7.45
CA LEU A 30 -3.76 -7.45 -6.50
C LEU A 30 -5.10 -8.08 -6.14
N ASP A 31 -5.78 -8.68 -7.12
CA ASP A 31 -7.03 -9.39 -6.89
C ASP A 31 -6.86 -10.50 -5.85
N ALA A 32 -5.78 -11.25 -5.94
CA ALA A 32 -5.48 -12.33 -4.99
C ALA A 32 -5.03 -11.80 -3.61
N PHE A 33 -4.48 -10.59 -3.57
CA PHE A 33 -3.92 -9.97 -2.37
C PHE A 33 -4.99 -9.38 -1.46
N PHE A 34 -6.01 -8.76 -2.03
CA PHE A 34 -7.04 -8.07 -1.27
C PHE A 34 -8.11 -9.00 -0.74
N ALA A 35 -8.58 -8.72 0.47
CA ALA A 35 -9.76 -9.38 1.02
C ALA A 35 -11.01 -8.95 0.26
N GLU A 36 -12.08 -9.75 0.34
CA GLU A 36 -13.34 -9.42 -0.33
C GLU A 36 -13.91 -8.08 0.13
N ASP A 37 -13.75 -7.75 1.39
CA ASP A 37 -14.26 -6.51 1.98
C ASP A 37 -13.24 -5.37 1.98
N PHE A 38 -12.19 -5.49 1.16
CA PHE A 38 -11.16 -4.45 1.04
C PHE A 38 -11.76 -3.11 0.63
N VAL A 39 -11.26 -2.04 1.26
CA VAL A 39 -11.58 -0.67 0.90
C VAL A 39 -10.29 0.14 0.83
N SER A 40 -10.29 1.20 0.04
CA SER A 40 -9.14 2.09 -0.04
C SER A 40 -9.55 3.55 0.03
N THR A 41 -8.72 4.35 0.70
CA THR A 41 -8.79 5.80 0.65
C THR A 41 -7.60 6.27 -0.17
N ASN A 42 -7.87 7.06 -1.19
CA ASN A 42 -6.86 7.42 -2.19
C ASN A 42 -6.46 8.88 -2.09
N PRO A 43 -5.32 9.27 -2.73
CA PRO A 43 -4.81 10.63 -2.58
C PRO A 43 -5.77 11.74 -3.00
N ASP A 44 -6.69 11.44 -3.91
CA ASP A 44 -7.69 12.41 -4.35
C ASP A 44 -8.90 12.50 -3.40
N GLY A 45 -8.86 11.76 -2.29
CA GLY A 45 -9.95 11.71 -1.32
C GLY A 45 -11.03 10.68 -1.63
N SER A 46 -10.92 9.95 -2.73
CA SER A 46 -11.92 8.93 -3.06
C SER A 46 -11.82 7.74 -2.10
N PHE A 47 -12.97 7.16 -1.82
CA PHE A 47 -13.08 5.96 -0.99
C PHE A 47 -13.70 4.86 -1.84
N LEU A 48 -12.93 3.82 -2.12
CA LEU A 48 -13.30 2.82 -3.11
C LEU A 48 -13.39 1.43 -2.49
N ALA A 49 -14.41 0.69 -2.91
CA ALA A 49 -14.49 -0.73 -2.63
C ALA A 49 -13.51 -1.49 -3.54
N ARG A 50 -13.28 -2.75 -3.23
CA ARG A 50 -12.31 -3.60 -3.90
C ARG A 50 -12.43 -3.59 -5.43
N ALA A 51 -13.64 -3.81 -5.95
CA ALA A 51 -13.85 -3.89 -7.39
C ALA A 51 -13.52 -2.57 -8.10
N ASP A 52 -13.89 -1.45 -7.48
CA ASP A 52 -13.64 -0.13 -8.06
C ASP A 52 -12.16 0.20 -8.02
N TYR A 53 -11.46 -0.18 -6.95
CA TYR A 53 -10.02 0.02 -6.89
C TYR A 53 -9.30 -0.79 -7.97
N LEU A 54 -9.66 -2.07 -8.11
CA LEU A 54 -9.05 -2.93 -9.12
C LEU A 54 -9.31 -2.41 -10.54
N ALA A 55 -10.49 -1.84 -10.78
CA ALA A 55 -10.80 -1.25 -12.08
C ALA A 55 -9.96 -0.01 -12.37
N LEU A 56 -9.52 0.69 -11.32
CA LEU A 56 -8.69 1.89 -11.45
C LEU A 56 -7.24 1.57 -11.80
N VAL A 57 -6.72 0.43 -11.34
CA VAL A 57 -5.31 0.10 -11.44
C VAL A 57 -4.72 0.22 -12.85
N PRO A 58 -5.37 -0.27 -13.92
CA PRO A 58 -4.81 -0.11 -15.27
C PRO A 58 -4.67 1.34 -15.72
N ALA A 59 -5.44 2.25 -15.13
CA ALA A 59 -5.43 3.67 -15.49
C ALA A 59 -4.45 4.48 -14.64
N LEU A 60 -3.78 3.87 -13.67
CA LEU A 60 -2.79 4.57 -12.85
C LEU A 60 -1.62 5.03 -13.73
N PRO A 61 -1.02 6.19 -13.42
CA PRO A 61 0.17 6.62 -14.15
C PRO A 61 1.28 5.60 -14.04
N THR A 62 2.00 5.40 -15.15
CA THR A 62 3.21 4.58 -15.12
C THR A 62 4.33 5.42 -14.51
N VAL A 63 4.99 4.86 -13.50
CA VAL A 63 6.11 5.52 -12.84
C VAL A 63 7.31 4.60 -12.83
N ASN A 64 8.49 5.20 -12.66
CA ASN A 64 9.74 4.45 -12.57
C ASN A 64 10.20 4.37 -11.11
N ASN A 65 10.88 3.28 -10.79
CA ASN A 65 11.52 3.13 -9.47
C ASN A 65 10.55 3.26 -8.30
N LEU A 66 9.33 2.76 -8.45
CA LEU A 66 8.41 2.72 -7.32
C LEU A 66 8.98 1.79 -6.26
N LYS A 67 9.22 2.32 -5.08
CA LYS A 67 9.81 1.55 -3.98
C LYS A 67 9.25 2.01 -2.65
N GLY A 68 9.29 1.09 -1.69
CA GLY A 68 8.93 1.38 -0.32
C GLY A 68 10.14 1.35 0.58
N ASP A 69 10.16 2.22 1.58
CA ASP A 69 11.16 2.21 2.64
C ASP A 69 10.52 2.70 3.93
N ASP A 70 11.31 2.76 4.99
CA ASP A 70 10.83 3.20 6.30
C ASP A 70 9.57 2.42 6.70
N VAL A 71 9.65 1.09 6.60
CA VAL A 71 8.53 0.20 6.86
C VAL A 71 8.41 -0.08 8.35
N THR A 72 7.23 0.15 8.90
CA THR A 72 6.90 -0.21 10.28
C THR A 72 5.72 -1.17 10.27
N ILE A 73 5.91 -2.36 10.82
CA ILE A 73 4.88 -3.38 10.87
C ILE A 73 4.49 -3.59 12.34
N ARG A 74 3.20 -3.42 12.64
CA ARG A 74 2.68 -3.63 13.98
C ARG A 74 1.66 -4.74 13.95
N VAL A 75 1.92 -5.82 14.66
CA VAL A 75 1.05 -7.00 14.69
C VAL A 75 0.29 -7.06 16.01
N PHE A 76 -1.00 -7.24 15.92
CA PHE A 76 -1.92 -7.34 17.05
C PHE A 76 -2.75 -8.63 16.90
N ASP A 77 -2.18 -9.75 17.32
CA ASP A 77 -2.79 -11.07 17.12
C ASP A 77 -3.12 -11.35 15.66
N ASP A 78 -4.36 -11.34 15.27
CA ASP A 78 -4.81 -11.62 13.91
C ASP A 78 -5.04 -10.35 13.08
N PHE A 79 -4.49 -9.23 13.52
CA PHE A 79 -4.60 -7.95 12.84
C PHE A 79 -3.24 -7.28 12.80
N ALA A 80 -2.96 -6.56 11.72
CA ALA A 80 -1.69 -5.84 11.61
C ALA A 80 -1.87 -4.54 10.86
N ILE A 81 -1.05 -3.57 11.19
CA ILE A 81 -1.00 -2.27 10.53
C ILE A 81 0.41 -2.08 9.98
N VAL A 82 0.51 -1.76 8.70
CA VAL A 82 1.79 -1.54 8.03
C VAL A 82 1.87 -0.09 7.57
N HIS A 83 2.92 0.59 7.97
CA HIS A 83 3.21 1.97 7.57
C HIS A 83 4.42 1.94 6.64
N THR A 84 4.31 2.56 5.47
CA THR A 84 5.40 2.56 4.49
C THR A 84 5.51 3.94 3.85
N HIS A 85 6.75 4.40 3.66
CA HIS A 85 7.06 5.54 2.82
C HIS A 85 7.31 5.02 1.41
N ILE A 86 6.69 5.64 0.40
CA ILE A 86 6.91 5.28 -0.99
C ILE A 86 7.52 6.45 -1.75
N SER A 87 8.32 6.10 -2.75
CA SER A 87 8.91 7.08 -3.65
C SER A 87 8.91 6.52 -5.06
N TRP A 88 8.89 7.40 -6.04
CA TRP A 88 8.91 7.02 -7.45
C TRP A 88 9.44 8.18 -8.27
N VAL A 89 9.66 7.91 -9.56
CA VAL A 89 10.01 8.93 -10.53
C VAL A 89 8.92 8.95 -11.60
N ALA A 90 8.29 10.09 -11.80
CA ALA A 90 7.27 10.26 -12.83
C ALA A 90 7.88 10.15 -14.22
N HIS A 91 7.03 9.99 -15.24
CA HIS A 91 7.47 9.84 -16.62
C HIS A 91 8.34 11.01 -17.09
N ASP A 92 8.07 12.22 -16.60
CA ASP A 92 8.84 13.42 -16.95
C ASP A 92 10.10 13.61 -16.11
N GLY A 93 10.43 12.65 -15.24
CA GLY A 93 11.60 12.72 -14.38
C GLY A 93 11.35 13.37 -13.02
N THR A 94 10.14 13.84 -12.75
CA THR A 94 9.83 14.48 -11.48
C THR A 94 9.77 13.42 -10.35
N PRO A 95 10.49 13.62 -9.24
CA PRO A 95 10.37 12.72 -8.09
C PRO A 95 9.03 12.87 -7.39
N GLY A 96 8.50 11.76 -6.91
CA GLY A 96 7.28 11.76 -6.13
C GLY A 96 7.46 11.03 -4.82
N HIS A 97 6.65 11.37 -3.84
CA HIS A 97 6.66 10.79 -2.51
C HIS A 97 5.25 10.55 -2.02
N GLY A 98 5.12 9.58 -1.16
CA GLY A 98 3.86 9.34 -0.48
C GLY A 98 4.06 8.46 0.74
N ARG A 99 2.98 8.26 1.45
CA ARG A 99 2.92 7.29 2.54
C ARG A 99 1.65 6.50 2.40
N PHE A 100 1.71 5.24 2.77
CA PHE A 100 0.48 4.47 2.90
C PHE A 100 0.44 3.73 4.21
N THR A 101 -0.77 3.48 4.66
CA THR A 101 -1.06 2.65 5.81
C THR A 101 -1.98 1.55 5.33
N ASP A 102 -1.52 0.31 5.41
CA ASP A 102 -2.30 -0.85 5.04
C ASP A 102 -2.64 -1.64 6.28
N ASP A 103 -3.89 -2.08 6.33
CA ASP A 103 -4.38 -2.93 7.41
C ASP A 103 -4.55 -4.35 6.90
N TYR A 104 -4.07 -5.29 7.67
CA TYR A 104 -4.14 -6.71 7.35
C TYR A 104 -4.92 -7.45 8.41
N ALA A 105 -5.71 -8.42 7.99
CA ALA A 105 -6.38 -9.34 8.91
C ALA A 105 -5.99 -10.76 8.54
N LYS A 106 -5.77 -11.59 9.55
CA LYS A 106 -5.49 -13.01 9.35
C LYS A 106 -6.81 -13.77 9.46
N ARG A 107 -7.23 -14.33 8.34
CA ARG A 107 -8.49 -15.05 8.23
C ARG A 107 -8.20 -16.43 7.63
N ASP A 108 -8.69 -17.47 8.28
CA ASP A 108 -8.45 -18.84 7.82
C ASP A 108 -6.97 -19.15 7.62
N GLY A 109 -6.15 -18.63 8.54
CA GLY A 109 -4.70 -18.84 8.51
C GLY A 109 -3.95 -18.01 7.49
N ARG A 110 -4.62 -17.08 6.79
CA ARG A 110 -4.00 -16.25 5.75
C ARG A 110 -4.12 -14.77 6.08
N TRP A 111 -3.01 -14.07 5.93
CA TRP A 111 -3.02 -12.62 6.01
C TRP A 111 -3.55 -12.03 4.70
N GLN A 112 -4.52 -11.14 4.80
CA GLN A 112 -5.12 -10.45 3.66
C GLN A 112 -5.22 -8.97 3.96
N CYS A 113 -5.00 -8.14 2.95
CA CYS A 113 -5.16 -6.70 3.10
C CYS A 113 -6.64 -6.35 3.10
N VAL A 114 -7.09 -5.71 4.15
CA VAL A 114 -8.51 -5.32 4.29
C VAL A 114 -8.73 -3.84 4.08
N SER A 115 -7.68 -3.03 4.11
CA SER A 115 -7.80 -1.59 3.97
C SER A 115 -6.47 -0.98 3.57
N ALA A 116 -6.52 0.05 2.76
CA ALA A 116 -5.35 0.84 2.41
C ALA A 116 -5.71 2.32 2.44
N HIS A 117 -4.79 3.13 2.92
CA HIS A 117 -4.93 4.58 2.91
C HIS A 117 -3.65 5.16 2.36
N VAL A 118 -3.73 5.88 1.25
CA VAL A 118 -2.57 6.40 0.54
C VAL A 118 -2.64 7.92 0.50
N THR A 119 -1.53 8.56 0.88
CA THR A 119 -1.35 9.99 0.76
C THR A 119 -0.12 10.23 -0.10
N THR A 120 -0.23 11.10 -1.08
CA THR A 120 0.91 11.52 -1.89
C THR A 120 1.09 13.03 -1.75
N TYR A 121 2.30 13.48 -1.98
CA TYR A 121 2.60 14.90 -1.92
C TYR A 121 3.64 15.24 -2.98
N PRO A 122 3.59 16.47 -3.51
CA PRO A 122 4.54 16.87 -4.53
C PRO A 122 5.95 17.02 -3.96
N HIS A 123 6.94 16.79 -4.82
CA HIS A 123 8.35 16.94 -4.43
C HIS A 123 8.73 18.42 -4.51
N HIS A 124 8.47 19.15 -3.43
CA HIS A 124 8.96 20.50 -3.26
C HIS A 124 9.00 20.80 -1.76
N PRO A 125 9.81 21.75 -1.33
CA PRO A 125 9.87 22.10 0.08
C PRO A 125 8.52 22.57 0.58
N VAL A 126 8.13 22.06 1.73
CA VAL A 126 6.89 22.47 2.41
C VAL A 126 7.29 23.47 3.49
N ALA A 127 6.73 24.67 3.40
CA ALA A 127 7.09 25.75 4.34
C ALA A 127 6.68 25.40 5.77
N ASN A 128 5.56 24.72 5.93
CA ASN A 128 5.10 24.31 7.24
C ASN A 128 4.39 22.97 7.16
N PRO A 129 5.14 21.86 7.23
CA PRO A 129 4.56 20.54 7.07
C PRO A 129 3.62 20.10 8.20
N SER A 130 3.59 20.84 9.31
CA SER A 130 2.69 20.52 10.41
C SER A 130 1.29 21.10 10.24
N VAL A 131 1.08 21.92 9.24
CA VAL A 131 -0.23 22.48 8.95
C VAL A 131 -1.03 21.49 8.11
N LEU A 132 -2.21 21.20 8.59
CA LEU A 132 -3.12 20.29 7.89
C LEU A 132 -4.32 21.04 7.37
#